data_61f2ea62fceafeefc76e45b4e6335370
#
_entry.id   61f2ea62fceafeefc76e45b4e6335370
#
_cell.length_a   1.000
_cell.length_b   1.000
_cell.length_c   1.000
_cell.angle_alpha   90.00
_cell.angle_beta   90.00
_cell.angle_gamma   90.00
#
_symmetry.space_group_name_H-M   'P 1'
#
loop_
_entity.id
_entity.type
_entity.pdbx_description
1 polymer ?
#
loop_
_entity_poly.entity_id
_entity_poly.type
_entity_poly.pdbx_seq_one_letter_code
_entity_poly.pdbx_strand_id
1 'polypeptide(L)'
;MNYLLAPESVAERQTIFREMSEAIGPDSRLEMFPDIVGFEARLRRFNNPEIIVILAVGKEEMPGILSLFDLIRDAAVIIMLSDVEKDTVTSAIRLRPKFLGAMDGDLEKIVPIVEKLIRMKVARELLQSINKNK
;
A
#
# COMPACT_ATOMS: atom_id res chain seq x y z
N MET A 1 -11.29 2.23 -0.02
CA MET A 1 -10.39 2.99 0.87
C MET A 1 -8.93 2.67 0.56
N ASN A 2 -8.12 3.70 0.54
CA ASN A 2 -6.69 3.58 0.24
C ASN A 2 -5.89 4.16 1.39
N TYR A 3 -4.74 3.57 1.69
CA TYR A 3 -3.95 3.96 2.85
C TYR A 3 -2.47 4.10 2.52
N LEU A 4 -1.85 5.09 3.16
CA LEU A 4 -0.40 5.29 3.12
C LEU A 4 0.13 5.29 4.56
N LEU A 5 0.88 4.27 4.91
CA LEU A 5 1.59 4.23 6.19
C LEU A 5 2.99 4.78 5.96
N ALA A 6 3.24 5.98 6.46
CA ALA A 6 4.48 6.71 6.20
C ALA A 6 4.96 7.44 7.44
N PRO A 7 6.06 6.98 8.06
CA PRO A 7 6.63 7.65 9.23
C PRO A 7 6.97 9.11 8.94
N GLU A 8 6.85 9.97 9.94
CA GLU A 8 7.14 11.40 9.80
C GLU A 8 8.59 11.67 9.38
N SER A 9 9.49 10.73 9.66
CA SER A 9 10.89 10.83 9.27
C SER A 9 11.13 10.69 7.76
N VAL A 10 10.14 10.21 7.01
CA VAL A 10 10.26 10.07 5.56
C VAL A 10 10.02 11.44 4.91
N ALA A 11 11.06 12.04 4.37
CA ALA A 11 11.00 13.39 3.80
C ALA A 11 10.00 13.51 2.65
N GLU A 12 9.87 12.45 1.85
CA GLU A 12 9.04 12.42 0.65
C GLU A 12 7.57 12.08 0.92
N ARG A 13 7.17 11.87 2.17
CA ARG A 13 5.83 11.37 2.51
C ARG A 13 4.70 12.25 1.99
N GLN A 14 4.84 13.56 2.09
CA GLN A 14 3.81 14.48 1.63
C GLN A 14 3.71 14.51 0.10
N THR A 15 4.84 14.44 -0.57
CA THR A 15 4.87 14.39 -2.04
C THR A 15 4.22 13.11 -2.54
N ILE A 16 4.54 11.98 -1.93
CA ILE A 16 3.95 10.68 -2.28
C ILE A 16 2.44 10.71 -2.03
N PHE A 17 2.02 11.25 -0.89
CA PHE A 17 0.60 11.37 -0.55
C PHE A 17 -0.15 12.17 -1.61
N ARG A 18 0.38 13.34 -1.99
CA ARG A 18 -0.24 14.20 -3.00
C ARG A 18 -0.34 13.50 -4.35
N GLU A 19 0.75 12.88 -4.80
CA GLU A 19 0.79 12.22 -6.10
C GLU A 19 -0.11 10.99 -6.14
N MET A 20 -0.19 10.23 -5.04
CA MET A 20 -1.15 9.13 -4.92
C MET A 20 -2.58 9.63 -4.95
N SER A 21 -2.88 10.72 -4.26
CA SER A 21 -4.22 11.30 -4.25
C SER A 21 -4.66 11.70 -5.66
N GLU A 22 -3.76 12.28 -6.43
CA GLU A 22 -4.03 12.65 -7.82
C GLU A 22 -4.28 11.41 -8.69
N ALA A 23 -3.48 10.35 -8.50
CA ALA A 23 -3.61 9.12 -9.26
C ALA A 23 -4.92 8.38 -8.95
N ILE A 24 -5.31 8.36 -7.68
CA ILE A 24 -6.52 7.68 -7.21
C ILE A 24 -7.78 8.42 -7.66
N GLY A 25 -7.72 9.74 -7.70
CA GLY A 25 -8.83 10.57 -8.15
C GLY A 25 -9.77 10.99 -7.01
N PRO A 26 -10.72 11.90 -7.32
CA PRO A 26 -11.55 12.53 -6.29
C PRO A 26 -12.62 11.62 -5.69
N ASP A 27 -12.97 10.53 -6.36
CA ASP A 27 -14.04 9.62 -5.91
C ASP A 27 -13.56 8.58 -4.92
N SER A 28 -12.26 8.51 -4.66
CA SER A 28 -11.66 7.57 -3.72
C SER A 28 -10.95 8.31 -2.61
N ARG A 29 -10.88 7.66 -1.45
CA ARG A 29 -10.22 8.25 -0.29
C ARG A 29 -8.83 7.67 -0.12
N LEU A 30 -7.90 8.54 0.27
CA LEU A 30 -6.57 8.19 0.69
C LEU A 30 -6.32 8.79 2.07
N GLU A 31 -5.94 7.96 3.04
CA GLU A 31 -5.57 8.43 4.37
C GLU A 31 -4.12 8.08 4.64
N MET A 32 -3.41 8.99 5.30
CA MET A 32 -2.01 8.79 5.67
C MET A 32 -1.89 8.62 7.18
N PHE A 33 -1.07 7.65 7.59
CA PHE A 33 -0.80 7.37 9.00
C PHE A 33 0.70 7.44 9.28
N PRO A 34 1.12 8.10 10.36
CA PRO A 34 2.54 8.18 10.70
C PRO A 34 3.05 6.94 11.42
N ASP A 35 2.17 6.11 11.95
CA ASP A 35 2.57 4.91 12.70
C ASP A 35 1.54 3.79 12.55
N ILE A 36 1.95 2.60 12.98
CA ILE A 36 1.12 1.40 12.84
C ILE A 36 -0.11 1.42 13.76
N VAL A 37 -0.06 2.14 14.88
CA VAL A 37 -1.16 2.14 15.87
C VAL A 37 -2.43 2.72 15.26
N GLY A 38 -2.32 3.91 14.68
CA GLY A 38 -3.46 4.56 14.02
C GLY A 38 -3.93 3.79 12.80
N PHE A 39 -2.99 3.24 12.04
CA PHE A 39 -3.29 2.45 10.85
C PHE A 39 -4.06 1.18 11.22
N GLU A 40 -3.60 0.43 12.21
CA GLU A 40 -4.29 -0.78 12.67
C GLU A 40 -5.70 -0.46 13.17
N ALA A 41 -5.84 0.58 13.97
CA ALA A 41 -7.14 1.00 14.48
C ALA A 41 -8.12 1.29 13.34
N ARG A 42 -7.64 1.96 12.29
CA ARG A 42 -8.47 2.29 11.14
C ARG A 42 -8.88 1.04 10.37
N LEU A 43 -7.94 0.11 10.16
CA LEU A 43 -8.23 -1.15 9.47
C LEU A 43 -9.28 -1.99 10.20
N ARG A 44 -9.26 -1.98 11.53
CA ARG A 44 -10.21 -2.73 12.34
C ARG A 44 -11.60 -2.12 12.33
N ARG A 45 -11.70 -0.79 12.14
CA ARG A 45 -12.99 -0.09 12.05
C ARG A 45 -13.64 -0.22 10.68
N PHE A 46 -12.83 -0.17 9.62
CA PHE A 46 -13.31 -0.17 8.24
C PHE A 46 -12.51 -1.18 7.45
N ASN A 47 -13.06 -2.36 7.29
CA ASN A 47 -12.36 -3.51 6.74
C ASN A 47 -12.62 -3.68 5.24
N ASN A 48 -12.17 -2.70 4.46
CA ASN A 48 -12.24 -2.82 3.00
C ASN A 48 -11.14 -2.01 2.31
N PRO A 49 -9.86 -2.30 2.62
CA PRO A 49 -8.75 -1.61 1.97
C PRO A 49 -8.61 -2.06 0.52
N GLU A 50 -8.35 -1.12 -0.39
CA GLU A 50 -8.10 -1.41 -1.80
C GLU A 50 -6.61 -1.39 -2.13
N ILE A 51 -5.95 -0.27 -1.84
CA ILE A 51 -4.52 -0.09 -2.07
C ILE A 51 -3.89 0.38 -0.77
N ILE A 52 -2.80 -0.27 -0.40
CA ILE A 52 -2.03 0.08 0.79
C ILE A 52 -0.57 0.25 0.38
N VAL A 53 0.00 1.40 0.68
CA VAL A 53 1.43 1.67 0.51
C VAL A 53 2.06 1.81 1.89
N ILE A 54 3.09 1.02 2.15
CA ILE A 54 3.79 1.00 3.44
C ILE A 54 5.25 1.40 3.20
N LEU A 55 5.68 2.51 3.79
CA LEU A 55 7.02 3.05 3.61
C LEU A 55 7.92 2.75 4.80
N ALA A 56 9.21 2.65 4.55
CA ALA A 56 10.27 2.57 5.55
C ALA A 56 10.13 1.38 6.50
N VAL A 57 9.82 0.21 5.94
CA VAL A 57 9.71 -1.02 6.72
C VAL A 57 11.09 -1.66 6.86
N GLY A 58 11.57 -1.72 8.08
CA GLY A 58 12.81 -2.40 8.40
C GLY A 58 12.57 -3.57 9.34
N LYS A 59 13.65 -4.13 9.84
CA LYS A 59 13.63 -5.28 10.74
C LYS A 59 12.76 -5.01 11.97
N GLU A 60 12.82 -3.79 12.51
CA GLU A 60 12.07 -3.44 13.73
C GLU A 60 10.57 -3.32 13.48
N GLU A 61 10.17 -2.81 12.33
CA GLU A 61 8.77 -2.61 11.97
C GLU A 61 8.10 -3.88 11.48
N MET A 62 8.86 -4.82 10.96
CA MET A 62 8.32 -6.00 10.29
C MET A 62 7.37 -6.83 11.15
N PRO A 63 7.66 -7.16 12.42
CA PRO A 63 6.72 -7.96 13.22
C PRO A 63 5.34 -7.34 13.34
N GLY A 64 5.27 -6.01 13.52
CA GLY A 64 4.01 -5.28 13.59
C GLY A 64 3.23 -5.35 12.28
N ILE A 65 3.93 -5.21 11.15
CA ILE A 65 3.29 -5.29 9.84
C ILE A 65 2.79 -6.71 9.57
N LEU A 66 3.59 -7.74 9.89
CA LEU A 66 3.17 -9.12 9.73
C LEU A 66 1.91 -9.45 10.53
N SER A 67 1.75 -8.84 11.71
CA SER A 67 0.57 -9.04 12.55
C SER A 67 -0.71 -8.53 11.90
N LEU A 68 -0.61 -7.66 10.89
CA LEU A 68 -1.76 -7.11 10.18
C LEU A 68 -2.18 -7.94 8.96
N PHE A 69 -1.53 -9.07 8.70
CA PHE A 69 -1.72 -9.84 7.47
C PHE A 69 -3.21 -10.11 7.17
N ASP A 70 -3.97 -10.57 8.16
CA ASP A 70 -5.38 -10.89 7.96
C ASP A 70 -6.23 -9.68 7.61
N LEU A 71 -5.81 -8.49 8.01
CA LEU A 71 -6.54 -7.25 7.73
C LEU A 71 -6.20 -6.66 6.35
N ILE A 72 -5.04 -7.01 5.79
CA ILE A 72 -4.55 -6.39 4.55
C ILE A 72 -4.43 -7.38 3.37
N ARG A 73 -4.65 -8.66 3.60
CA ARG A 73 -4.39 -9.70 2.58
C ARG A 73 -5.19 -9.55 1.29
N ASP A 74 -6.36 -8.93 1.35
CA ASP A 74 -7.22 -8.73 0.18
C ASP A 74 -6.94 -7.42 -0.54
N ALA A 75 -6.07 -6.58 0.01
CA ALA A 75 -5.66 -5.32 -0.60
C ALA A 75 -4.47 -5.52 -1.54
N ALA A 76 -4.28 -4.56 -2.45
CA ALA A 76 -3.05 -4.49 -3.23
C ALA A 76 -2.02 -3.74 -2.39
N VAL A 77 -1.01 -4.45 -1.90
CA VAL A 77 -0.02 -3.90 -0.97
C VAL A 77 1.30 -3.61 -1.69
N ILE A 78 1.81 -2.40 -1.47
CA ILE A 78 3.13 -1.98 -1.93
C ILE A 78 3.98 -1.74 -0.69
N ILE A 79 5.13 -2.39 -0.62
CA ILE A 79 6.04 -2.29 0.54
C ILE A 79 7.38 -1.74 0.10
N MET A 80 7.83 -0.69 0.79
CA MET A 80 9.15 -0.10 0.56
C MET A 80 10.00 -0.34 1.80
N LEU A 81 11.09 -1.09 1.62
CA LEU A 81 11.96 -1.51 2.71
C LEU A 81 13.04 -0.47 3.01
N SER A 82 13.28 -0.23 4.29
CA SER A 82 14.39 0.63 4.74
C SER A 82 15.72 -0.14 4.78
N ASP A 83 15.68 -1.47 4.83
CA ASP A 83 16.85 -2.31 4.64
C ASP A 83 16.50 -3.48 3.72
N VAL A 84 17.48 -3.99 2.98
CA VAL A 84 17.28 -5.10 2.05
C VAL A 84 18.00 -6.36 2.52
N GLU A 85 18.11 -6.52 3.82
CA GLU A 85 18.67 -7.73 4.40
C GLU A 85 17.78 -8.93 4.06
N LYS A 86 18.38 -10.09 3.96
CA LYS A 86 17.72 -11.32 3.54
C LYS A 86 16.48 -11.63 4.39
N ASP A 87 16.58 -11.50 5.70
CA ASP A 87 15.46 -11.81 6.60
C ASP A 87 14.31 -10.83 6.45
N THR A 88 14.62 -9.54 6.24
CA THR A 88 13.61 -8.51 6.02
C THR A 88 12.87 -8.74 4.72
N VAL A 89 13.60 -9.03 3.64
CA VAL A 89 13.02 -9.32 2.33
C VAL A 89 12.14 -10.58 2.40
N THR A 90 12.63 -11.64 3.03
CA THR A 90 11.89 -12.89 3.16
C THR A 90 10.59 -12.69 3.92
N SER A 91 10.62 -11.92 5.01
CA SER A 91 9.43 -11.61 5.79
C SER A 91 8.43 -10.78 4.99
N ALA A 92 8.91 -9.79 4.24
CA ALA A 92 8.05 -8.94 3.41
C ALA A 92 7.31 -9.74 2.34
N ILE A 93 7.97 -10.72 1.73
CA ILE A 93 7.37 -11.57 0.71
C ILE A 93 6.17 -12.35 1.27
N ARG A 94 6.18 -12.68 2.54
CA ARG A 94 5.06 -13.39 3.21
C ARG A 94 3.78 -12.56 3.22
N LEU A 95 3.87 -11.25 3.09
CA LEU A 95 2.71 -10.36 3.01
C LEU A 95 2.10 -10.31 1.60
N ARG A 96 2.70 -11.00 0.63
CA ARG A 96 2.25 -11.09 -0.76
C ARG A 96 2.06 -9.71 -1.40
N PRO A 97 3.08 -8.83 -1.35
CA PRO A 97 2.93 -7.50 -1.94
C PRO A 97 2.84 -7.57 -3.47
N LYS A 98 2.12 -6.61 -4.04
CA LYS A 98 2.10 -6.42 -5.50
C LYS A 98 3.41 -5.81 -5.99
N PHE A 99 4.09 -5.05 -5.13
CA PHE A 99 5.42 -4.53 -5.40
C PHE A 99 6.20 -4.46 -4.11
N LEU A 100 7.45 -4.87 -4.16
CA LEU A 100 8.39 -4.79 -3.06
C LEU A 100 9.64 -4.06 -3.56
N GLY A 101 9.95 -2.94 -2.96
CA GLY A 101 11.09 -2.12 -3.34
C GLY A 101 11.87 -1.62 -2.14
N ALA A 102 12.93 -0.86 -2.40
CA ALA A 102 13.75 -0.24 -1.37
C ALA A 102 13.48 1.26 -1.30
N MET A 103 13.49 1.82 -0.09
CA MET A 103 13.39 3.27 0.09
C MET A 103 14.48 3.99 -0.70
N ASP A 104 15.67 3.40 -0.74
CA ASP A 104 16.78 3.93 -1.52
C ASP A 104 16.66 3.44 -2.96
N GLY A 105 16.21 4.31 -3.85
CA GLY A 105 16.23 4.08 -5.29
C GLY A 105 14.91 3.69 -5.95
N ASP A 106 13.88 3.31 -5.17
CA ASP A 106 12.62 2.82 -5.77
C ASP A 106 11.38 3.69 -5.47
N LEU A 107 11.54 4.78 -4.72
CA LEU A 107 10.38 5.61 -4.34
C LEU A 107 9.60 6.15 -5.54
N GLU A 108 10.27 6.50 -6.62
CA GLU A 108 9.62 7.04 -7.82
C GLU A 108 8.77 5.99 -8.55
N LYS A 109 8.89 4.73 -8.20
CA LYS A 109 8.10 3.66 -8.80
C LYS A 109 6.71 3.51 -8.19
N ILE A 110 6.48 4.09 -7.00
CA ILE A 110 5.23 3.92 -6.27
C ILE A 110 4.03 4.41 -7.07
N VAL A 111 4.05 5.66 -7.51
CA VAL A 111 2.90 6.27 -8.18
C VAL A 111 2.57 5.59 -9.50
N PRO A 112 3.54 5.29 -10.38
CA PRO A 112 3.25 4.50 -11.59
C PRO A 112 2.61 3.15 -11.29
N ILE A 113 3.01 2.48 -10.21
CA ILE A 113 2.43 1.19 -9.82
C ILE A 113 1.00 1.38 -9.33
N VAL A 114 0.74 2.41 -8.52
CA VAL A 114 -0.61 2.75 -8.06
C VAL A 114 -1.52 3.01 -9.27
N GLU A 115 -1.05 3.79 -10.23
CA GLU A 115 -1.81 4.06 -11.46
C GLU A 115 -2.14 2.77 -12.22
N LYS A 116 -1.19 1.86 -12.33
CA LYS A 116 -1.40 0.57 -12.96
C LYS A 116 -2.45 -0.26 -12.23
N LEU A 117 -2.39 -0.29 -10.91
CA LEU A 117 -3.36 -1.03 -10.09
C LEU A 117 -4.77 -0.49 -10.27
N ILE A 118 -4.91 0.81 -10.36
CA ILE A 118 -6.21 1.47 -10.58
C ILE A 118 -6.75 1.08 -11.97
N ARG A 119 -5.92 1.13 -13.01
CA ARG A 119 -6.33 0.72 -14.36
C ARG A 119 -6.78 -0.73 -14.40
N MET A 120 -6.08 -1.62 -13.70
CA MET A 120 -6.44 -3.03 -13.63
C MET A 120 -7.79 -3.23 -12.93
N LYS A 121 -8.07 -2.45 -11.90
CA LYS A 121 -9.34 -2.51 -11.18
C LYS A 121 -10.49 -2.08 -12.10
N VAL A 122 -10.34 -0.98 -12.80
CA VAL A 122 -11.33 -0.48 -13.75
C VAL A 122 -11.60 -1.52 -14.85
N ALA A 123 -10.55 -2.12 -15.39
CA ALA A 123 -10.69 -3.14 -16.42
C ALA A 123 -11.48 -4.36 -15.91
N ARG A 124 -11.21 -4.80 -14.68
CA ARG A 124 -11.95 -5.92 -14.08
C ARG A 124 -13.43 -5.58 -13.88
N GLU A 125 -13.73 -4.38 -13.41
CA GLU A 125 -15.10 -3.94 -13.22
C GLU A 125 -15.86 -3.88 -14.53
N LEU A 126 -15.22 -3.41 -15.61
CA LEU A 126 -15.82 -3.38 -16.93
C LEU A 126 -16.10 -4.79 -17.44
N LEU A 127 -15.17 -5.73 -17.27
CA LEU A 127 -15.37 -7.11 -17.69
C LEU A 127 -16.52 -7.77 -16.93
N GLN A 128 -16.63 -7.52 -15.63
CA GLN A 128 -17.73 -8.04 -14.83
C GLN A 128 -19.07 -7.47 -15.29
N SER A 129 -19.11 -6.18 -15.61
CA SER A 129 -20.30 -5.52 -16.13
C SER A 129 -20.74 -6.12 -17.47
N ILE A 130 -19.80 -6.35 -18.37
CA ILE A 130 -20.08 -6.98 -19.68
C ILE A 130 -20.61 -8.39 -19.49
N ASN A 131 -20.02 -9.19 -18.60
CA ASN A 131 -20.43 -10.56 -18.35
C ASN A 131 -21.82 -10.66 -17.71
N LYS A 132 -22.22 -9.68 -16.90
CA LYS A 132 -23.57 -9.64 -16.31
C LYS A 132 -24.65 -9.37 -17.33
N ASN A 133 -24.32 -8.71 -18.42
CA ASN A 133 -25.27 -8.34 -19.47
C ASN A 133 -25.44 -9.41 -20.56
N LYS A 134 -24.75 -10.54 -20.39
CA LYS A 134 -24.91 -11.70 -21.25
C LYS A 134 -25.80 -12.73 -20.57
#